data_a3191e3fc52a776c5a0f73d80885b170
#
_entry.id   a3191e3fc52a776c5a0f73d80885b170
#
_cell.length_a   1.000
_cell.length_b   1.000
_cell.length_c   1.000
_cell.angle_alpha   90.00
_cell.angle_beta   90.00
_cell.angle_gamma   90.00
#
_symmetry.space_group_name_H-M   'P 1'
#
loop_
_entity.id
_entity.type
_entity.pdbx_description
1 polymer ?
#
loop_
_entity_poly.entity_id
_entity_poly.type
_entity_poly.pdbx_seq_one_letter_code
_entity_poly.pdbx_strand_id
1 'polypeptide(L)'
;MAERSPLIYLRGYAGPPSGVDKQVDDPFYGLNSGATHIRVDGDGAPCFYQFEGPLLRLMIDEDYELLVRGDQHAYLEAQDDGTVPAESVWVFRFYDYAASTFGTSVTATPEEFDLERAAERLYDFVLLVRRKTGAAKVHLIAHSMGGLVARCMIQKVSHTADPSSGTPRVPGADLVDKFFTYGTPHGGISFDVGGGLVDWAMETFGPAGSEIFAPDRMYRYLTPGASDGDEPPAGWSPQDVPESAFDVRRVFCLVGTNAADYGLVEKAVGPRSDGLVHIDNAYVHQAHRAYVHRSHSGRYGLVNSEEGYQNLRRFLFGKYQVRVDLCGLALRRHPGESETVRQAEVRLSIRGLPVVLHEQSAAHYCPVQLNQEAAQHRDADGQAAPVPLATAFLLDPERARARSDNRSPNRSRYTLVLRVFHLVERNGRFFWEDHLEQVADWEDTLIMDVGHPDQAPDAGLQAWAAWNSEVAGEVDRVDPIKPDPCPLTAEDGQLHTDIPLPELARPLLGAESRLRLTVSRVS
;
A
#
# COMPACT_ATOMS: atom_id res chain seq x y z
N MET A 1 22.63 -13.89 -3.97
CA MET A 1 21.85 -12.63 -3.91
C MET A 1 20.50 -12.98 -4.52
N ALA A 2 19.38 -12.54 -3.93
CA ALA A 2 18.09 -12.68 -4.61
C ALA A 2 18.19 -11.91 -5.93
N GLU A 3 17.70 -12.53 -7.01
CA GLU A 3 17.66 -11.92 -8.32
C GLU A 3 16.81 -10.65 -8.23
N ARG A 4 17.36 -9.49 -8.58
CA ARG A 4 16.63 -8.23 -8.54
C ARG A 4 15.76 -8.12 -9.79
N SER A 5 14.57 -7.55 -9.61
CA SER A 5 13.62 -7.32 -10.70
C SER A 5 13.58 -5.85 -11.09
N PRO A 6 13.43 -5.52 -12.38
CA PRO A 6 13.22 -4.15 -12.83
C PRO A 6 11.95 -3.55 -12.21
N LEU A 7 11.98 -2.25 -11.94
CA LEU A 7 10.86 -1.51 -11.39
C LEU A 7 10.14 -0.75 -12.50
N ILE A 8 8.84 -0.94 -12.64
CA ILE A 8 7.99 -0.15 -13.53
C ILE A 8 7.04 0.68 -12.66
N TYR A 9 7.20 2.00 -12.71
CA TYR A 9 6.36 2.95 -12.01
C TYR A 9 5.25 3.46 -12.93
N LEU A 10 4.00 3.28 -12.51
CA LEU A 10 2.82 3.77 -13.19
C LEU A 10 2.31 5.00 -12.46
N ARG A 11 2.48 6.15 -13.05
CA ARG A 11 1.96 7.39 -12.51
C ARG A 11 0.43 7.43 -12.64
N GLY A 12 -0.24 8.04 -11.66
CA GLY A 12 -1.64 8.42 -11.78
C GLY A 12 -1.84 9.51 -12.83
N TYR A 13 -3.08 9.91 -13.04
CA TYR A 13 -3.41 11.01 -13.91
C TYR A 13 -2.64 12.28 -13.49
N ALA A 14 -1.91 12.85 -14.41
CA ALA A 14 -1.26 14.13 -14.21
C ALA A 14 -2.23 15.21 -14.65
N GLY A 15 -2.61 16.07 -13.73
CA GLY A 15 -3.42 17.27 -14.01
C GLY A 15 -2.75 18.18 -15.03
N PRO A 16 -3.41 19.28 -15.42
CA PRO A 16 -2.90 20.22 -16.42
C PRO A 16 -1.52 20.79 -16.03
N PRO A 17 -0.77 21.37 -16.97
CA PRO A 17 0.59 21.91 -16.74
C PRO A 17 0.73 22.82 -15.52
N SER A 18 -0.34 23.56 -15.15
CA SER A 18 -0.38 24.37 -13.92
C SER A 18 -0.25 23.58 -12.62
N GLY A 19 -0.59 22.29 -12.62
CA GLY A 19 -0.35 21.40 -11.49
C GLY A 19 1.12 21.00 -11.36
N VAL A 20 1.81 20.86 -12.48
CA VAL A 20 3.25 20.60 -12.54
C VAL A 20 4.02 21.80 -11.98
N ASP A 21 3.64 23.02 -12.38
CA ASP A 21 4.28 24.25 -11.89
C ASP A 21 4.15 24.42 -10.38
N LYS A 22 2.98 24.12 -9.81
CA LYS A 22 2.77 24.16 -8.35
C LYS A 22 3.61 23.14 -7.59
N GLN A 23 3.96 22.00 -8.19
CA GLN A 23 4.81 20.99 -7.56
C GLN A 23 6.29 21.41 -7.56
N VAL A 24 6.68 22.31 -8.45
CA VAL A 24 8.06 22.82 -8.56
C VAL A 24 8.31 23.99 -7.61
N ASP A 25 7.29 24.70 -7.20
CA ASP A 25 7.38 25.92 -6.40
C ASP A 25 7.78 25.71 -4.92
N ASP A 26 8.00 24.46 -4.48
CA ASP A 26 8.49 24.19 -3.14
C ASP A 26 9.93 23.69 -3.13
N PRO A 27 10.92 24.58 -3.07
CA PRO A 27 12.33 24.20 -3.14
C PRO A 27 12.85 23.48 -1.90
N PHE A 28 12.12 23.55 -0.77
CA PHE A 28 12.58 22.97 0.50
C PHE A 28 12.35 21.46 0.58
N TYR A 29 11.38 20.93 -0.14
CA TYR A 29 11.00 19.52 -0.12
C TYR A 29 10.99 18.90 -1.51
N GLY A 30 12.05 19.12 -2.29
CA GLY A 30 12.17 18.55 -3.64
C GLY A 30 11.93 17.04 -3.72
N LEU A 31 12.07 16.31 -2.59
CA LEU A 31 11.71 14.90 -2.47
C LEU A 31 10.20 14.69 -2.25
N ASN A 32 9.49 15.67 -1.70
CA ASN A 32 8.06 15.57 -1.43
C ASN A 32 7.18 16.03 -2.60
N SER A 33 7.70 16.87 -3.46
CA SER A 33 6.96 17.40 -4.62
C SER A 33 7.34 16.74 -5.95
N GLY A 34 8.29 15.81 -5.93
CA GLY A 34 8.94 15.32 -7.13
C GLY A 34 9.94 16.35 -7.67
N ALA A 35 10.92 15.89 -8.41
CA ALA A 35 11.88 16.76 -9.08
C ALA A 35 11.50 16.93 -10.55
N THR A 36 11.33 18.17 -11.00
CA THR A 36 11.12 18.47 -12.42
C THR A 36 12.44 18.90 -13.04
N HIS A 37 12.85 18.19 -14.08
CA HIS A 37 13.98 18.55 -14.91
C HIS A 37 13.49 19.04 -16.27
N ILE A 38 13.98 20.18 -16.69
CA ILE A 38 13.81 20.68 -18.06
C ILE A 38 15.06 20.32 -18.82
N ARG A 39 14.90 19.63 -19.94
CA ARG A 39 15.97 19.35 -20.90
C ARG A 39 15.53 19.76 -22.28
N VAL A 40 16.49 20.03 -23.12
CA VAL A 40 16.26 20.28 -24.53
C VAL A 40 16.46 18.95 -25.26
N ASP A 41 15.49 18.54 -26.07
CA ASP A 41 15.62 17.36 -26.94
C ASP A 41 16.56 17.64 -28.14
N GLY A 42 16.71 16.65 -29.01
CA GLY A 42 17.57 16.75 -30.18
C GLY A 42 17.14 17.87 -31.19
N ASP A 43 15.88 18.28 -31.12
CA ASP A 43 15.30 19.31 -32.01
C ASP A 43 15.24 20.68 -31.34
N GLY A 44 15.73 20.80 -30.11
CA GLY A 44 15.77 22.04 -29.36
C GLY A 44 14.48 22.35 -28.60
N ALA A 45 13.52 21.45 -28.56
CA ALA A 45 12.28 21.64 -27.82
C ALA A 45 12.48 21.35 -26.31
N PRO A 46 11.84 22.09 -25.39
CA PRO A 46 11.90 21.82 -23.98
C PRO A 46 11.11 20.56 -23.62
N CYS A 47 11.80 19.59 -22.99
CA CYS A 47 11.19 18.39 -22.46
C CYS A 47 11.18 18.43 -20.93
N PHE A 48 10.01 18.22 -20.35
CA PHE A 48 9.81 18.20 -18.90
C PHE A 48 9.80 16.75 -18.39
N TYR A 49 10.65 16.47 -17.40
CA TYR A 49 10.70 15.18 -16.73
C TYR A 49 10.36 15.37 -15.26
N GLN A 50 9.41 14.62 -14.76
CA GLN A 50 9.02 14.66 -13.36
C GLN A 50 9.39 13.34 -12.66
N PHE A 51 10.06 13.48 -11.53
CA PHE A 51 10.47 12.34 -10.71
C PHE A 51 9.74 12.38 -9.36
N GLU A 52 9.13 11.28 -9.00
CA GLU A 52 8.62 11.07 -7.65
C GLU A 52 9.76 10.70 -6.70
N GLY A 53 9.64 11.18 -5.46
CA GLY A 53 10.62 10.95 -4.40
C GLY A 53 11.01 9.48 -4.19
N PRO A 54 10.09 8.50 -4.22
CA PRO A 54 10.42 7.09 -4.09
C PRO A 54 11.43 6.58 -5.11
N LEU A 55 11.33 7.04 -6.36
CA LEU A 55 12.25 6.61 -7.43
C LEU A 55 13.66 7.11 -7.16
N LEU A 56 13.81 8.38 -6.77
CA LEU A 56 15.11 8.94 -6.37
C LEU A 56 15.70 8.22 -5.16
N ARG A 57 14.87 7.89 -4.19
CA ARG A 57 15.30 7.16 -2.98
C ARG A 57 15.75 5.74 -3.31
N LEU A 58 15.05 5.04 -4.20
CA LEU A 58 15.46 3.70 -4.65
C LEU A 58 16.79 3.72 -5.41
N MET A 59 17.07 4.78 -6.16
CA MET A 59 18.38 4.98 -6.78
C MET A 59 19.48 5.17 -5.74
N ILE A 60 19.23 5.90 -4.66
CA ILE A 60 20.20 6.19 -3.62
C ILE A 60 20.36 5.01 -2.64
N ASP A 61 19.24 4.43 -2.22
CA ASP A 61 19.19 3.47 -1.13
C ASP A 61 19.35 2.02 -1.58
N GLU A 62 18.98 1.72 -2.85
CA GLU A 62 18.94 0.34 -3.36
C GLU A 62 19.73 0.17 -4.66
N ASP A 63 20.50 1.17 -5.05
CA ASP A 63 21.39 1.15 -6.22
C ASP A 63 20.64 0.85 -7.54
N TYR A 64 19.37 1.26 -7.64
CA TYR A 64 18.64 1.21 -8.89
C TYR A 64 19.07 2.35 -9.82
N GLU A 65 19.02 2.11 -11.11
CA GLU A 65 19.42 3.07 -12.12
C GLU A 65 18.24 3.56 -12.96
N LEU A 66 18.13 4.88 -13.15
CA LEU A 66 17.29 5.48 -14.15
C LEU A 66 18.14 5.72 -15.41
N LEU A 67 18.15 4.75 -16.31
CA LEU A 67 19.05 4.73 -17.46
C LEU A 67 18.71 5.81 -18.47
N VAL A 68 17.43 6.13 -18.66
CA VAL A 68 16.96 7.10 -19.63
C VAL A 68 15.73 7.84 -19.11
N ARG A 69 15.63 9.13 -19.40
CA ARG A 69 14.59 10.01 -18.86
C ARG A 69 13.42 10.30 -19.83
N GLY A 70 13.56 9.91 -21.08
CA GLY A 70 12.53 10.05 -22.12
C GLY A 70 12.77 9.02 -23.19
N ASP A 71 11.77 8.78 -24.01
CA ASP A 71 11.79 7.79 -25.09
C ASP A 71 12.34 6.41 -24.67
N GLN A 72 11.85 5.92 -23.51
CA GLN A 72 12.31 4.68 -22.90
C GLN A 72 12.08 3.48 -23.84
N HIS A 73 11.01 3.54 -24.63
CA HIS A 73 10.70 2.47 -25.57
C HIS A 73 11.76 2.36 -26.68
N ALA A 74 12.09 3.48 -27.34
CA ALA A 74 13.11 3.48 -28.39
C ALA A 74 14.49 3.13 -27.83
N TYR A 75 14.81 3.58 -26.59
CA TYR A 75 16.05 3.17 -25.93
C TYR A 75 16.10 1.65 -25.75
N LEU A 76 15.04 1.04 -25.21
CA LEU A 76 14.97 -0.41 -24.99
C LEU A 76 15.06 -1.18 -26.31
N GLU A 77 14.33 -0.76 -27.34
CA GLU A 77 14.37 -1.41 -28.66
C GLU A 77 15.78 -1.42 -29.26
N ALA A 78 16.57 -0.38 -29.00
CA ALA A 78 17.94 -0.25 -29.50
C ALA A 78 18.96 -1.11 -28.73
N GLN A 79 18.61 -1.70 -27.58
CA GLN A 79 19.50 -2.56 -26.82
C GLN A 79 19.40 -4.02 -27.28
N ASP A 80 20.46 -4.79 -27.06
CA ASP A 80 20.40 -6.24 -27.20
C ASP A 80 19.65 -6.91 -26.03
N ASP A 81 19.07 -8.07 -26.28
CA ASP A 81 18.33 -8.80 -25.26
C ASP A 81 19.25 -9.25 -24.12
N GLY A 82 18.80 -9.04 -22.87
CA GLY A 82 19.54 -9.41 -21.67
C GLY A 82 20.74 -8.51 -21.33
N THR A 83 20.91 -7.36 -21.99
CA THR A 83 22.06 -6.48 -21.76
C THR A 83 21.75 -5.28 -20.84
N VAL A 84 20.49 -4.98 -20.63
CA VAL A 84 20.05 -3.89 -19.73
C VAL A 84 20.10 -4.35 -18.27
N PRO A 85 20.63 -3.56 -17.34
CA PRO A 85 20.64 -3.93 -15.93
C PRO A 85 19.24 -4.24 -15.38
N ALA A 86 19.13 -5.31 -14.60
CA ALA A 86 17.87 -5.64 -13.93
C ALA A 86 17.51 -4.62 -12.83
N GLU A 87 18.52 -4.02 -12.19
CA GLU A 87 18.37 -2.94 -11.22
C GLU A 87 18.02 -1.60 -11.91
N SER A 88 17.00 -1.59 -12.75
CA SER A 88 16.60 -0.43 -13.53
C SER A 88 15.19 0.04 -13.20
N VAL A 89 14.97 1.35 -13.30
CA VAL A 89 13.69 2.02 -13.10
C VAL A 89 13.13 2.49 -14.42
N TRP A 90 11.87 2.17 -14.67
CA TRP A 90 11.11 2.55 -15.85
C TRP A 90 9.84 3.28 -15.43
N VAL A 91 9.47 4.34 -16.15
CA VAL A 91 8.28 5.14 -15.83
C VAL A 91 7.27 4.99 -16.95
N PHE A 92 6.14 4.34 -16.65
CA PHE A 92 5.04 4.18 -17.59
C PHE A 92 4.02 5.31 -17.41
N ARG A 93 3.89 6.17 -18.42
CA ARG A 93 2.98 7.33 -18.42
C ARG A 93 1.99 7.18 -19.57
N PHE A 94 0.75 6.91 -19.24
CA PHE A 94 -0.29 6.64 -20.22
C PHE A 94 -1.05 7.90 -20.69
N TYR A 95 -0.81 9.05 -20.05
CA TYR A 95 -1.42 10.35 -20.42
C TYR A 95 -0.44 11.41 -20.91
N ASP A 96 0.82 11.28 -20.56
CA ASP A 96 1.82 12.33 -20.82
C ASP A 96 2.72 11.88 -21.97
N TYR A 97 2.38 12.34 -23.15
CA TYR A 97 3.15 12.02 -24.36
C TYR A 97 4.44 12.83 -24.46
N ALA A 98 4.55 13.99 -23.82
CA ALA A 98 5.75 14.82 -23.86
C ALA A 98 6.93 14.22 -23.08
N ALA A 99 6.63 13.41 -22.05
CA ALA A 99 7.62 12.63 -21.30
C ALA A 99 7.44 11.15 -21.54
N SER A 100 6.88 10.75 -22.67
CA SER A 100 6.28 9.47 -22.88
C SER A 100 7.28 8.34 -22.98
N THR A 101 6.85 7.21 -22.50
CA THR A 101 7.44 5.90 -22.78
C THR A 101 7.44 5.60 -24.30
N PHE A 102 6.64 6.30 -25.09
CA PHE A 102 6.30 5.99 -26.48
C PHE A 102 6.75 7.02 -27.53
N GLY A 103 7.60 7.96 -27.19
CA GLY A 103 8.54 8.64 -28.08
C GLY A 103 8.03 9.52 -29.22
N THR A 104 6.78 9.83 -29.39
CA THR A 104 6.34 10.81 -30.38
C THR A 104 5.21 11.66 -29.86
N SER A 105 5.37 12.98 -29.99
CA SER A 105 4.42 13.98 -29.56
C SER A 105 3.09 13.85 -30.28
N VAL A 106 2.16 13.15 -29.68
CA VAL A 106 0.76 13.28 -30.02
C VAL A 106 0.06 13.75 -28.76
N THR A 107 -0.58 14.89 -28.83
CA THR A 107 -1.49 15.38 -27.81
C THR A 107 -2.70 14.44 -27.80
N ALA A 108 -2.71 13.44 -26.90
CA ALA A 108 -3.96 12.76 -26.61
C ALA A 108 -4.85 13.73 -25.83
N THR A 109 -6.04 13.90 -26.31
CA THR A 109 -7.08 14.60 -25.55
C THR A 109 -7.58 13.66 -24.45
N PRO A 110 -7.98 14.16 -23.27
CA PRO A 110 -8.62 13.35 -22.21
C PRO A 110 -9.82 12.54 -22.69
N GLU A 111 -10.44 12.95 -23.79
CA GLU A 111 -11.59 12.33 -24.43
C GLU A 111 -11.27 10.97 -25.10
N GLU A 112 -9.99 10.67 -25.32
CA GLU A 112 -9.55 9.45 -26.01
C GLU A 112 -8.93 8.42 -25.06
N PHE A 113 -8.97 8.63 -23.74
CA PHE A 113 -8.40 7.70 -22.79
C PHE A 113 -9.22 6.40 -22.71
N ASP A 114 -8.54 5.31 -22.99
CA ASP A 114 -9.05 3.94 -22.85
C ASP A 114 -8.13 3.16 -21.91
N LEU A 115 -8.69 2.73 -20.77
CA LEU A 115 -7.94 2.02 -19.73
C LEU A 115 -7.45 0.65 -20.22
N GLU A 116 -8.25 -0.05 -21.00
CA GLU A 116 -7.90 -1.38 -21.53
C GLU A 116 -6.76 -1.26 -22.53
N ARG A 117 -6.81 -0.27 -23.41
CA ARG A 117 -5.71 0.03 -24.32
C ARG A 117 -4.43 0.44 -23.59
N ALA A 118 -4.54 1.22 -22.51
CA ALA A 118 -3.39 1.54 -21.66
C ALA A 118 -2.81 0.28 -21.00
N ALA A 119 -3.65 -0.64 -20.57
CA ALA A 119 -3.24 -1.93 -20.00
C ALA A 119 -2.57 -2.86 -21.03
N GLU A 120 -3.03 -2.87 -22.29
CA GLU A 120 -2.38 -3.60 -23.37
C GLU A 120 -0.97 -3.05 -23.64
N ARG A 121 -0.82 -1.72 -23.72
CA ARG A 121 0.50 -1.09 -23.85
C ARG A 121 1.43 -1.38 -22.68
N LEU A 122 0.88 -1.43 -21.46
CA LEU A 122 1.64 -1.82 -20.28
C LEU A 122 2.11 -3.28 -20.39
N TYR A 123 1.25 -4.18 -20.87
CA TYR A 123 1.61 -5.57 -21.09
C TYR A 123 2.81 -5.70 -22.05
N ASP A 124 2.75 -5.04 -23.19
CA ASP A 124 3.84 -5.03 -24.17
C ASP A 124 5.12 -4.42 -23.61
N PHE A 125 4.99 -3.34 -22.83
CA PHE A 125 6.13 -2.70 -22.18
C PHE A 125 6.77 -3.61 -21.11
N VAL A 126 5.99 -4.32 -20.32
CA VAL A 126 6.50 -5.33 -19.37
C VAL A 126 7.28 -6.44 -20.09
N LEU A 127 6.76 -6.94 -21.22
CA LEU A 127 7.46 -7.94 -22.03
C LEU A 127 8.77 -7.39 -22.59
N LEU A 128 8.77 -6.14 -23.06
CA LEU A 128 9.97 -5.48 -23.57
C LEU A 128 11.03 -5.31 -22.48
N VAL A 129 10.67 -4.77 -21.32
CA VAL A 129 11.59 -4.61 -20.18
C VAL A 129 12.19 -5.95 -19.77
N ARG A 130 11.36 -6.99 -19.62
CA ARG A 130 11.82 -8.34 -19.26
C ARG A 130 12.79 -8.91 -20.29
N ARG A 131 12.48 -8.79 -21.57
CA ARG A 131 13.35 -9.27 -22.67
C ARG A 131 14.70 -8.56 -22.64
N LYS A 132 14.70 -7.23 -22.48
CA LYS A 132 15.95 -6.42 -22.53
C LYS A 132 16.80 -6.56 -21.28
N THR A 133 16.18 -6.79 -20.12
CA THR A 133 16.92 -7.02 -18.86
C THR A 133 17.26 -8.50 -18.61
N GLY A 134 16.61 -9.43 -19.28
CA GLY A 134 16.71 -10.86 -18.98
C GLY A 134 16.03 -11.27 -17.67
N ALA A 135 15.34 -10.35 -17.00
CA ALA A 135 14.69 -10.62 -15.72
C ALA A 135 13.46 -11.52 -15.88
N ALA A 136 13.27 -12.46 -14.96
CA ALA A 136 12.12 -13.35 -14.96
C ALA A 136 10.80 -12.60 -14.75
N LYS A 137 10.79 -11.60 -13.87
CA LYS A 137 9.62 -10.79 -13.50
C LYS A 137 10.00 -9.32 -13.30
N VAL A 138 8.99 -8.46 -13.23
CA VAL A 138 9.14 -7.06 -12.87
C VAL A 138 8.39 -6.75 -11.57
N HIS A 139 8.76 -5.68 -10.86
CA HIS A 139 7.92 -5.08 -9.83
C HIS A 139 7.09 -3.95 -10.42
N LEU A 140 5.81 -3.88 -10.08
CA LEU A 140 4.94 -2.76 -10.43
C LEU A 140 4.73 -1.87 -9.22
N ILE A 141 4.90 -0.57 -9.41
CA ILE A 141 4.61 0.46 -8.43
C ILE A 141 3.62 1.41 -9.08
N ALA A 142 2.45 1.60 -8.51
CA ALA A 142 1.41 2.39 -9.15
C ALA A 142 0.81 3.43 -8.20
N HIS A 143 0.48 4.60 -8.73
CA HIS A 143 -0.25 5.63 -8.02
C HIS A 143 -1.64 5.82 -8.65
N SER A 144 -2.66 5.93 -7.79
CA SER A 144 -4.01 6.30 -8.23
C SER A 144 -4.53 5.39 -9.34
N MET A 145 -5.05 5.95 -10.43
CA MET A 145 -5.57 5.21 -11.59
C MET A 145 -4.51 4.31 -12.26
N GLY A 146 -3.22 4.59 -12.12
CA GLY A 146 -2.16 3.68 -12.59
C GLY A 146 -2.28 2.27 -12.01
N GLY A 147 -2.81 2.14 -10.79
CA GLY A 147 -3.09 0.85 -10.17
C GLY A 147 -4.24 0.09 -10.84
N LEU A 148 -5.25 0.78 -11.38
CA LEU A 148 -6.32 0.14 -12.14
C LEU A 148 -5.84 -0.34 -13.51
N VAL A 149 -4.97 0.44 -14.17
CA VAL A 149 -4.30 0.02 -15.42
C VAL A 149 -3.47 -1.25 -15.18
N ALA A 150 -2.69 -1.28 -14.09
CA ALA A 150 -1.91 -2.47 -13.74
C ALA A 150 -2.80 -3.68 -13.43
N ARG A 151 -3.93 -3.48 -12.71
CA ARG A 151 -4.89 -4.56 -12.44
C ARG A 151 -5.56 -5.07 -13.71
N CYS A 152 -5.96 -4.19 -14.60
CA CYS A 152 -6.52 -4.59 -15.90
C CYS A 152 -5.51 -5.42 -16.69
N MET A 153 -4.24 -5.01 -16.72
CA MET A 153 -3.16 -5.78 -17.35
C MET A 153 -3.02 -7.18 -16.72
N ILE A 154 -2.97 -7.25 -15.39
CA ILE A 154 -2.79 -8.52 -14.65
C ILE A 154 -4.01 -9.43 -14.77
N GLN A 155 -5.24 -8.89 -14.59
CA GLN A 155 -6.45 -9.70 -14.44
C GLN A 155 -7.15 -10.00 -15.77
N LYS A 156 -7.14 -9.07 -16.73
CA LYS A 156 -7.84 -9.23 -17.99
C LYS A 156 -6.91 -9.42 -19.18
N VAL A 157 -6.03 -8.45 -19.45
CA VAL A 157 -5.20 -8.47 -20.67
C VAL A 157 -4.33 -9.72 -20.76
N SER A 158 -3.66 -10.08 -19.67
CA SER A 158 -2.78 -11.27 -19.62
C SER A 158 -3.54 -12.61 -19.72
N HIS A 159 -4.85 -12.60 -19.51
CA HIS A 159 -5.73 -13.77 -19.62
C HIS A 159 -6.57 -13.79 -20.90
N THR A 160 -6.41 -12.78 -21.74
CA THR A 160 -7.08 -12.69 -23.05
C THR A 160 -6.08 -13.01 -24.14
N ALA A 161 -6.46 -13.79 -25.15
CA ALA A 161 -5.59 -14.07 -26.28
C ALA A 161 -5.22 -12.78 -27.02
N ASP A 162 -4.01 -12.75 -27.59
CA ASP A 162 -3.56 -11.64 -28.40
C ASP A 162 -4.50 -11.46 -29.61
N PRO A 163 -5.13 -10.28 -29.77
CA PRO A 163 -6.10 -10.05 -30.83
C PRO A 163 -5.52 -10.14 -32.24
N SER A 164 -4.21 -9.94 -32.40
CA SER A 164 -3.54 -9.97 -33.71
C SER A 164 -3.14 -11.36 -34.14
N SER A 165 -2.75 -12.23 -33.20
CA SER A 165 -2.23 -13.56 -33.47
C SER A 165 -3.14 -14.70 -32.98
N GLY A 166 -4.09 -14.42 -32.10
CA GLY A 166 -4.92 -15.43 -31.43
C GLY A 166 -4.15 -16.31 -30.42
N THR A 167 -2.86 -16.01 -30.17
CA THR A 167 -2.04 -16.79 -29.24
C THR A 167 -2.35 -16.46 -27.78
N PRO A 168 -2.32 -17.44 -26.85
CA PRO A 168 -2.41 -17.17 -25.43
C PRO A 168 -1.29 -16.22 -24.96
N ARG A 169 -1.63 -15.24 -24.16
CA ARG A 169 -0.68 -14.33 -23.49
C ARG A 169 -0.07 -15.00 -22.26
N VAL A 170 1.09 -14.50 -21.83
CA VAL A 170 1.74 -14.91 -20.58
C VAL A 170 0.91 -14.35 -19.41
N PRO A 171 0.52 -15.18 -18.43
CA PRO A 171 -0.25 -14.74 -17.28
C PRO A 171 0.45 -13.63 -16.48
N GLY A 172 -0.31 -12.69 -15.94
CA GLY A 172 0.22 -11.59 -15.14
C GLY A 172 1.03 -12.06 -13.93
N ALA A 173 0.65 -13.19 -13.33
CA ALA A 173 1.37 -13.81 -12.21
C ALA A 173 2.80 -14.28 -12.57
N ASP A 174 3.07 -14.55 -13.86
CA ASP A 174 4.38 -14.94 -14.38
C ASP A 174 5.20 -13.75 -14.86
N LEU A 175 4.56 -12.60 -15.02
CA LEU A 175 5.20 -11.34 -15.45
C LEU A 175 5.58 -10.45 -14.28
N VAL A 176 4.72 -10.38 -13.27
CA VAL A 176 4.85 -9.46 -12.13
C VAL A 176 5.24 -10.24 -10.88
N ASP A 177 6.26 -9.77 -10.18
CA ASP A 177 6.66 -10.34 -8.88
C ASP A 177 5.88 -9.69 -7.74
N LYS A 178 5.99 -8.38 -7.55
CA LYS A 178 5.30 -7.62 -6.50
C LYS A 178 4.58 -6.41 -7.10
N PHE A 179 3.43 -6.10 -6.53
CA PHE A 179 2.59 -4.99 -6.94
C PHE A 179 2.27 -4.09 -5.75
N PHE A 180 2.78 -2.85 -5.78
CA PHE A 180 2.55 -1.85 -4.74
C PHE A 180 1.67 -0.72 -5.28
N THR A 181 0.66 -0.30 -4.50
CA THR A 181 -0.23 0.79 -4.88
C THR A 181 -0.27 1.91 -3.85
N TYR A 182 -0.27 3.15 -4.33
CA TYR A 182 -0.48 4.36 -3.55
C TYR A 182 -1.87 4.92 -3.85
N GLY A 183 -2.79 4.90 -2.89
CA GLY A 183 -4.11 5.52 -3.02
C GLY A 183 -4.88 5.12 -4.29
N THR A 184 -4.73 3.89 -4.77
CA THR A 184 -5.48 3.40 -5.94
C THR A 184 -6.93 3.14 -5.57
N PRO A 185 -7.91 3.65 -6.33
CA PRO A 185 -9.32 3.43 -6.09
C PRO A 185 -9.77 2.02 -6.50
N HIS A 186 -9.30 1.00 -5.78
CA HIS A 186 -9.60 -0.41 -6.06
C HIS A 186 -11.09 -0.75 -6.01
N GLY A 187 -11.85 -0.04 -5.17
CA GLY A 187 -13.30 -0.14 -5.06
C GLY A 187 -14.08 0.87 -5.91
N GLY A 188 -13.38 1.63 -6.76
CA GLY A 188 -13.97 2.74 -7.51
C GLY A 188 -14.01 4.05 -6.73
N ILE A 189 -14.61 5.05 -7.34
CA ILE A 189 -14.89 6.37 -6.73
C ILE A 189 -16.41 6.58 -6.81
N SER A 190 -17.04 6.77 -5.65
CA SER A 190 -18.48 7.06 -5.59
C SER A 190 -18.73 8.53 -5.87
N PHE A 191 -19.43 8.84 -6.94
CA PHE A 191 -19.80 10.20 -7.31
C PHE A 191 -21.19 10.63 -6.78
N ASP A 192 -21.78 9.88 -5.87
CA ASP A 192 -23.16 10.06 -5.40
C ASP A 192 -23.39 11.27 -4.48
N VAL A 193 -22.35 12.00 -4.12
CA VAL A 193 -22.43 13.11 -3.15
C VAL A 193 -22.18 14.45 -3.86
N GLY A 194 -23.20 14.93 -4.60
CA GLY A 194 -23.41 16.35 -4.92
C GLY A 194 -22.31 17.15 -5.60
N GLY A 195 -22.50 17.46 -6.87
CA GLY A 195 -22.17 18.71 -7.58
C GLY A 195 -20.70 19.04 -7.86
N GLY A 196 -19.75 18.78 -7.01
CA GLY A 196 -18.37 19.27 -7.19
C GLY A 196 -17.37 18.19 -7.62
N LEU A 197 -17.61 16.95 -7.25
CA LEU A 197 -16.69 15.85 -7.55
C LEU A 197 -16.90 15.34 -8.99
N VAL A 198 -18.14 15.32 -9.44
CA VAL A 198 -18.48 14.97 -10.83
C VAL A 198 -17.87 16.01 -11.78
N ASP A 199 -18.04 17.30 -11.46
CA ASP A 199 -17.47 18.39 -12.26
C ASP A 199 -15.95 18.31 -12.28
N TRP A 200 -15.30 18.08 -11.15
CA TRP A 200 -13.86 17.87 -11.07
C TRP A 200 -13.39 16.61 -11.84
N ALA A 201 -14.12 15.51 -11.73
CA ALA A 201 -13.79 14.30 -12.47
C ALA A 201 -14.00 14.50 -13.97
N MET A 202 -15.05 15.21 -14.37
CA MET A 202 -15.29 15.59 -15.75
C MET A 202 -14.22 16.57 -16.29
N GLU A 203 -13.82 17.56 -15.49
CA GLU A 203 -12.74 18.50 -15.85
C GLU A 203 -11.38 17.79 -15.92
N THR A 204 -11.16 16.81 -15.02
CA THR A 204 -9.87 16.14 -14.87
C THR A 204 -9.71 14.96 -15.83
N PHE A 205 -10.74 14.16 -16.00
CA PHE A 205 -10.71 12.91 -16.77
C PHE A 205 -11.56 12.95 -18.05
N GLY A 206 -12.33 14.02 -18.28
CA GLY A 206 -13.35 14.09 -19.33
C GLY A 206 -14.58 13.23 -19.02
N PRO A 207 -15.63 13.32 -19.87
CA PRO A 207 -16.87 12.54 -19.69
C PRO A 207 -16.65 11.02 -19.63
N ALA A 208 -15.80 10.50 -20.50
CA ALA A 208 -15.46 9.06 -20.52
C ALA A 208 -14.57 8.64 -19.34
N GLY A 209 -13.83 9.55 -18.75
CA GLY A 209 -12.93 9.27 -17.62
C GLY A 209 -13.65 9.10 -16.28
N SER A 210 -14.79 9.76 -16.09
CA SER A 210 -15.60 9.61 -14.87
C SER A 210 -16.29 8.24 -14.78
N GLU A 211 -16.63 7.65 -15.93
CA GLU A 211 -17.27 6.34 -16.00
C GLU A 211 -16.32 5.18 -15.62
N ILE A 212 -15.01 5.36 -15.71
CA ILE A 212 -14.01 4.31 -15.40
C ILE A 212 -14.18 3.73 -13.99
N PHE A 213 -14.70 4.51 -13.06
CA PHE A 213 -14.88 4.11 -11.67
C PHE A 213 -16.24 3.50 -11.36
N ALA A 214 -17.15 3.44 -12.35
CA ALA A 214 -18.44 2.81 -12.19
C ALA A 214 -18.32 1.27 -12.11
N PRO A 215 -19.15 0.59 -11.31
CA PRO A 215 -19.00 -0.86 -11.07
C PRO A 215 -19.06 -1.72 -12.34
N ASP A 216 -19.95 -1.38 -13.28
CA ASP A 216 -20.09 -2.07 -14.57
C ASP A 216 -18.85 -1.91 -15.44
N ARG A 217 -18.28 -0.71 -15.50
CA ARG A 217 -17.02 -0.46 -16.19
C ARG A 217 -15.85 -1.16 -15.51
N MET A 218 -15.81 -1.18 -14.17
CA MET A 218 -14.79 -1.91 -13.42
C MET A 218 -14.90 -3.41 -13.68
N TYR A 219 -16.10 -3.96 -13.71
CA TYR A 219 -16.33 -5.36 -14.04
C TYR A 219 -15.77 -5.69 -15.42
N ARG A 220 -16.05 -4.86 -16.41
CA ARG A 220 -15.56 -5.02 -17.77
C ARG A 220 -14.04 -5.12 -17.84
N TYR A 221 -13.30 -4.15 -17.29
CA TYR A 221 -11.85 -4.12 -17.45
C TYR A 221 -11.07 -4.95 -16.42
N LEU A 222 -11.71 -5.48 -15.39
CA LEU A 222 -11.09 -6.40 -14.42
C LEU A 222 -11.40 -7.87 -14.65
N THR A 223 -12.33 -8.19 -15.57
CA THR A 223 -12.79 -9.57 -15.77
C THR A 223 -12.51 -10.05 -17.20
N PRO A 224 -11.77 -11.17 -17.39
CA PRO A 224 -11.56 -11.76 -18.71
C PRO A 224 -12.91 -12.10 -19.38
N GLY A 225 -13.04 -11.77 -20.66
CA GLY A 225 -14.24 -12.07 -21.44
C GLY A 225 -15.46 -11.15 -21.20
N ALA A 226 -15.43 -10.29 -20.18
CA ALA A 226 -16.47 -9.30 -19.97
C ALA A 226 -16.43 -8.23 -21.07
N SER A 227 -17.61 -7.84 -21.57
CA SER A 227 -17.84 -6.91 -22.69
C SER A 227 -18.70 -5.73 -22.25
N ASP A 228 -18.89 -4.75 -23.15
CA ASP A 228 -19.79 -3.62 -22.93
C ASP A 228 -21.23 -4.12 -22.71
N GLY A 229 -21.85 -3.65 -21.63
CA GLY A 229 -23.23 -3.99 -21.26
C GLY A 229 -23.35 -5.24 -20.39
N ASP A 230 -22.25 -5.93 -20.08
CA ASP A 230 -22.29 -7.01 -19.10
C ASP A 230 -22.39 -6.44 -17.67
N GLU A 231 -23.34 -6.97 -16.90
CA GLU A 231 -23.49 -6.60 -15.49
C GLU A 231 -22.68 -7.54 -14.59
N PRO A 232 -22.07 -7.02 -13.51
CA PRO A 232 -21.37 -7.86 -12.55
C PRO A 232 -22.33 -8.85 -11.88
N PRO A 233 -21.93 -10.13 -11.69
CA PRO A 233 -22.75 -11.10 -10.99
C PRO A 233 -22.92 -10.72 -9.52
N ALA A 234 -24.01 -11.22 -8.90
CA ALA A 234 -24.27 -10.97 -7.48
C ALA A 234 -23.08 -11.43 -6.62
N GLY A 235 -22.63 -10.54 -5.72
CA GLY A 235 -21.49 -10.78 -4.85
C GLY A 235 -20.12 -10.46 -5.47
N TRP A 236 -20.04 -10.03 -6.72
CA TRP A 236 -18.80 -9.53 -7.28
C TRP A 236 -18.37 -8.21 -6.61
N SER A 237 -17.09 -8.10 -6.32
CA SER A 237 -16.50 -6.87 -5.81
C SER A 237 -15.32 -6.43 -6.66
N PRO A 238 -15.20 -5.15 -7.02
CA PRO A 238 -14.05 -4.64 -7.72
C PRO A 238 -12.75 -4.73 -6.89
N GLN A 239 -12.85 -4.92 -5.58
CA GLN A 239 -11.70 -5.08 -4.68
C GLN A 239 -11.17 -6.51 -4.63
N ASP A 240 -11.88 -7.48 -5.21
CA ASP A 240 -11.41 -8.85 -5.27
C ASP A 240 -10.46 -9.06 -6.45
N VAL A 241 -9.41 -9.82 -6.21
CA VAL A 241 -8.50 -10.32 -7.24
C VAL A 241 -8.64 -11.83 -7.25
N PRO A 242 -9.07 -12.44 -8.36
CA PRO A 242 -9.16 -13.89 -8.45
C PRO A 242 -7.79 -14.55 -8.21
N GLU A 243 -7.75 -15.58 -7.38
CA GLU A 243 -6.51 -16.31 -7.07
C GLU A 243 -5.85 -16.88 -8.35
N SER A 244 -6.67 -17.26 -9.34
CA SER A 244 -6.20 -17.70 -10.66
C SER A 244 -5.48 -16.60 -11.46
N ALA A 245 -5.73 -15.32 -11.14
CA ALA A 245 -5.12 -14.20 -11.84
C ALA A 245 -3.84 -13.74 -11.15
N PHE A 246 -3.87 -13.59 -9.82
CA PHE A 246 -2.71 -13.11 -9.09
C PHE A 246 -2.82 -13.41 -7.58
N ASP A 247 -1.70 -13.76 -6.96
CA ASP A 247 -1.62 -13.98 -5.51
C ASP A 247 -1.66 -12.63 -4.78
N VAL A 248 -2.73 -12.38 -4.02
CA VAL A 248 -2.92 -11.13 -3.25
C VAL A 248 -1.85 -10.89 -2.18
N ARG A 249 -1.13 -11.93 -1.75
CA ARG A 249 0.03 -11.79 -0.84
C ARG A 249 1.21 -11.06 -1.50
N ARG A 250 1.19 -10.90 -2.81
CA ARG A 250 2.17 -10.14 -3.60
C ARG A 250 1.67 -8.72 -3.92
N VAL A 251 0.57 -8.29 -3.28
CA VAL A 251 -0.02 -6.96 -3.41
C VAL A 251 0.09 -6.20 -2.10
N PHE A 252 0.48 -4.93 -2.17
CA PHE A 252 0.48 -4.01 -1.04
C PHE A 252 -0.26 -2.73 -1.41
N CYS A 253 -1.22 -2.33 -0.58
CA CYS A 253 -2.01 -1.11 -0.75
C CYS A 253 -1.65 -0.10 0.34
N LEU A 254 -1.08 1.04 -0.04
CA LEU A 254 -0.89 2.16 0.88
C LEU A 254 -2.10 3.07 0.81
N VAL A 255 -2.78 3.22 1.94
CA VAL A 255 -4.05 3.96 2.08
C VAL A 255 -3.80 5.29 2.76
N GLY A 256 -4.17 6.39 2.10
CA GLY A 256 -4.14 7.72 2.69
C GLY A 256 -5.39 8.01 3.51
N THR A 257 -5.24 8.82 4.57
CA THR A 257 -6.34 9.17 5.48
C THR A 257 -6.45 10.67 5.73
N ASN A 258 -5.80 11.50 4.92
CA ASN A 258 -5.83 12.96 5.07
C ASN A 258 -6.52 13.62 3.87
N ALA A 259 -7.75 14.10 4.09
CA ALA A 259 -8.53 14.80 3.08
C ALA A 259 -8.21 16.31 2.98
N ALA A 260 -7.48 16.87 3.96
CA ALA A 260 -7.36 18.32 4.15
C ALA A 260 -6.71 19.10 3.00
N ASP A 261 -5.90 18.45 2.16
CA ASP A 261 -5.19 19.11 1.05
C ASP A 261 -6.06 19.36 -0.20
N TYR A 262 -7.28 18.83 -0.23
CA TYR A 262 -8.14 18.85 -1.43
C TYR A 262 -9.26 19.91 -1.41
N GLY A 263 -9.36 20.74 -0.36
CA GLY A 263 -10.25 21.92 -0.29
C GLY A 263 -11.71 21.64 -0.60
N LEU A 264 -12.20 22.03 -1.79
CA LEU A 264 -13.61 21.80 -2.18
C LEU A 264 -13.92 20.33 -2.46
N VAL A 265 -12.97 19.54 -2.91
CA VAL A 265 -13.14 18.11 -3.18
C VAL A 265 -13.29 17.32 -1.88
N GLU A 266 -12.62 17.73 -0.80
CA GLU A 266 -12.81 17.19 0.55
C GLU A 266 -14.28 17.20 0.96
N LYS A 267 -15.00 18.29 0.67
CA LYS A 267 -16.41 18.41 1.01
C LYS A 267 -17.31 17.46 0.22
N ALA A 268 -16.89 17.03 -0.95
CA ALA A 268 -17.64 16.13 -1.81
C ALA A 268 -17.35 14.65 -1.51
N VAL A 269 -16.10 14.27 -1.22
CA VAL A 269 -15.69 12.90 -0.87
C VAL A 269 -15.92 12.60 0.60
N GLY A 270 -15.85 13.62 1.44
CA GLY A 270 -15.96 13.51 2.89
C GLY A 270 -14.63 13.22 3.57
N PRO A 271 -14.60 13.34 4.92
CA PRO A 271 -13.35 13.24 5.70
C PRO A 271 -12.76 11.82 5.75
N ARG A 272 -13.56 10.80 5.43
CA ARG A 272 -13.12 9.40 5.40
C ARG A 272 -12.43 9.04 4.08
N SER A 273 -11.45 9.86 3.68
CA SER A 273 -10.75 9.72 2.40
C SER A 273 -9.32 10.27 2.49
N ASP A 274 -8.54 10.06 1.45
CA ASP A 274 -7.27 10.77 1.23
C ASP A 274 -7.45 12.11 0.48
N GLY A 275 -8.69 12.57 0.37
CA GLY A 275 -9.12 13.75 -0.37
C GLY A 275 -9.68 13.42 -1.75
N LEU A 276 -9.47 12.22 -2.27
CA LEU A 276 -9.99 11.77 -3.55
C LEU A 276 -10.57 10.36 -3.49
N VAL A 277 -9.89 9.44 -2.85
CA VAL A 277 -10.29 8.03 -2.75
C VAL A 277 -10.77 7.74 -1.34
N HIS A 278 -11.97 7.19 -1.23
CA HIS A 278 -12.51 6.75 0.05
C HIS A 278 -11.63 5.64 0.65
N ILE A 279 -11.39 5.69 1.96
CA ILE A 279 -10.50 4.73 2.66
C ILE A 279 -10.89 3.29 2.36
N ASP A 280 -12.19 2.98 2.37
CA ASP A 280 -12.69 1.62 2.14
C ASP A 280 -12.52 1.14 0.70
N ASN A 281 -12.31 2.06 -0.25
CA ASN A 281 -12.10 1.75 -1.67
C ASN A 281 -10.62 1.68 -2.07
N ALA A 282 -9.71 2.03 -1.14
CA ALA A 282 -8.29 2.22 -1.46
C ALA A 282 -7.44 0.94 -1.36
N TYR A 283 -8.03 -0.23 -1.19
CA TYR A 283 -7.29 -1.49 -1.05
C TYR A 283 -7.98 -2.67 -1.75
N VAL A 284 -7.19 -3.68 -2.06
CA VAL A 284 -7.63 -5.02 -2.48
C VAL A 284 -7.93 -5.87 -1.25
N HIS A 285 -9.02 -6.62 -1.27
CA HIS A 285 -9.35 -7.53 -0.19
C HIS A 285 -8.23 -8.56 0.01
N GLN A 286 -7.94 -8.89 1.26
CA GLN A 286 -6.90 -9.83 1.69
C GLN A 286 -5.44 -9.44 1.32
N ALA A 287 -5.22 -8.34 0.56
CA ALA A 287 -3.89 -7.84 0.31
C ALA A 287 -3.27 -7.18 1.55
N HIS A 288 -1.93 -7.07 1.53
CA HIS A 288 -1.24 -6.27 2.54
C HIS A 288 -1.62 -4.81 2.42
N ARG A 289 -1.76 -4.13 3.56
CA ARG A 289 -2.10 -2.71 3.58
C ARG A 289 -1.49 -2.00 4.78
N ALA A 290 -1.23 -0.72 4.59
CA ALA A 290 -0.94 0.21 5.68
C ALA A 290 -1.73 1.49 5.48
N TYR A 291 -2.12 2.10 6.59
CA TYR A 291 -2.80 3.40 6.62
C TYR A 291 -1.82 4.45 7.08
N VAL A 292 -1.79 5.59 6.41
CA VAL A 292 -0.90 6.71 6.73
C VAL A 292 -1.66 8.03 6.60
N HIS A 293 -1.39 8.97 7.51
CA HIS A 293 -2.08 10.26 7.49
C HIS A 293 -1.47 11.18 6.44
N ARG A 294 -1.73 10.83 5.17
CA ARG A 294 -1.27 11.54 3.97
C ARG A 294 -2.42 11.71 2.99
N SER A 295 -2.36 12.80 2.22
CA SER A 295 -3.30 13.06 1.14
C SER A 295 -2.99 12.26 -0.12
N HIS A 296 -3.94 12.23 -1.05
CA HIS A 296 -3.83 11.47 -2.30
C HIS A 296 -2.61 11.84 -3.13
N SER A 297 -2.37 13.14 -3.27
CA SER A 297 -1.23 13.69 -4.03
C SER A 297 -0.83 15.06 -3.48
N GLY A 298 0.12 15.72 -4.13
CA GLY A 298 0.59 17.04 -3.75
C GLY A 298 1.73 17.00 -2.73
N ARG A 299 1.92 18.12 -2.04
CA ARG A 299 3.02 18.35 -1.10
C ARG A 299 3.04 17.37 0.05
N TYR A 300 1.87 17.07 0.61
CA TYR A 300 1.70 16.14 1.72
C TYR A 300 1.16 14.78 1.27
N GLY A 301 1.34 14.48 -0.03
CA GLY A 301 0.81 13.31 -0.68
C GLY A 301 1.51 12.00 -0.31
N LEU A 302 0.79 10.91 -0.51
CA LEU A 302 1.24 9.54 -0.25
C LEU A 302 2.56 9.21 -0.93
N VAL A 303 2.69 9.53 -2.23
CA VAL A 303 3.81 9.08 -3.08
C VAL A 303 5.13 9.63 -2.59
N ASN A 304 5.19 10.92 -2.23
CA ASN A 304 6.43 11.59 -1.84
C ASN A 304 6.68 11.58 -0.33
N SER A 305 5.89 10.83 0.43
CA SER A 305 6.03 10.72 1.88
C SER A 305 7.11 9.71 2.29
N GLU A 306 7.72 9.92 3.44
CA GLU A 306 8.66 8.97 4.03
C GLU A 306 7.95 7.69 4.44
N GLU A 307 6.71 7.77 4.94
CA GLU A 307 5.85 6.62 5.24
C GLU A 307 5.62 5.77 4.00
N GLY A 308 5.32 6.42 2.87
CA GLY A 308 5.12 5.76 1.58
C GLY A 308 6.37 5.04 1.11
N TYR A 309 7.51 5.73 1.15
CA TYR A 309 8.79 5.15 0.76
C TYR A 309 9.22 3.98 1.64
N GLN A 310 9.10 4.10 2.95
CA GLN A 310 9.52 3.04 3.87
C GLN A 310 8.65 1.79 3.77
N ASN A 311 7.34 1.93 3.52
CA ASN A 311 6.46 0.79 3.24
C ASN A 311 6.83 0.13 1.90
N LEU A 312 7.01 0.93 0.84
CA LEU A 312 7.42 0.43 -0.48
C LEU A 312 8.74 -0.35 -0.40
N ARG A 313 9.78 0.28 0.14
CA ARG A 313 11.12 -0.31 0.24
C ARG A 313 11.09 -1.64 0.98
N ARG A 314 10.38 -1.68 2.12
CA ARG A 314 10.28 -2.87 2.95
C ARG A 314 9.47 -3.96 2.29
N PHE A 315 8.40 -3.63 1.60
CA PHE A 315 7.62 -4.61 0.84
C PHE A 315 8.43 -5.21 -0.31
N LEU A 316 9.14 -4.39 -1.08
CA LEU A 316 9.93 -4.87 -2.24
C LEU A 316 11.11 -5.74 -1.81
N PHE A 317 11.85 -5.33 -0.78
CA PHE A 317 13.15 -5.90 -0.44
C PHE A 317 13.22 -6.59 0.93
N GLY A 318 12.09 -6.66 1.63
CA GLY A 318 12.00 -7.34 2.92
C GLY A 318 12.13 -8.86 2.76
N LYS A 319 12.87 -9.49 3.65
CA LYS A 319 13.03 -10.94 3.72
C LYS A 319 11.94 -11.63 4.54
N TYR A 320 11.40 -10.93 5.52
CA TYR A 320 10.39 -11.44 6.42
C TYR A 320 9.19 -10.49 6.50
N GLN A 321 8.03 -11.07 6.49
CA GLN A 321 6.79 -10.40 6.84
C GLN A 321 6.53 -10.59 8.33
N VAL A 322 6.13 -9.53 9.02
CA VAL A 322 5.68 -9.54 10.41
C VAL A 322 4.24 -9.06 10.43
N ARG A 323 3.32 -9.89 10.91
CA ARG A 323 1.91 -9.56 11.09
C ARG A 323 1.55 -9.63 12.55
N VAL A 324 0.74 -8.68 13.00
CA VAL A 324 0.18 -8.62 14.36
C VAL A 324 -1.32 -8.65 14.26
N ASP A 325 -1.93 -9.66 14.87
CA ASP A 325 -3.37 -9.86 14.91
C ASP A 325 -3.86 -9.89 16.38
N LEU A 326 -5.06 -9.37 16.64
CA LEU A 326 -5.75 -9.55 17.91
C LEU A 326 -6.59 -10.83 17.83
N CYS A 327 -6.25 -11.78 18.68
CA CYS A 327 -6.91 -13.09 18.78
C CYS A 327 -7.69 -13.21 20.08
N GLY A 328 -8.70 -14.10 20.10
CA GLY A 328 -9.48 -14.40 21.30
C GLY A 328 -10.39 -13.25 21.76
N LEU A 329 -10.83 -12.37 20.84
CA LEU A 329 -11.74 -11.29 21.14
C LEU A 329 -13.07 -11.81 21.69
N ALA A 330 -13.46 -11.34 22.88
CA ALA A 330 -14.72 -11.69 23.53
C ALA A 330 -15.30 -10.46 24.24
N LEU A 331 -16.16 -9.74 23.54
CA LEU A 331 -16.77 -8.51 24.05
C LEU A 331 -17.92 -8.84 25.01
N ARG A 332 -17.87 -8.26 26.22
CA ARG A 332 -18.95 -8.36 27.19
C ARG A 332 -19.92 -7.22 26.97
N ARG A 333 -21.22 -7.54 26.92
CA ARG A 333 -22.30 -6.53 26.93
C ARG A 333 -22.40 -5.89 28.29
N HIS A 334 -22.52 -4.57 28.32
CA HIS A 334 -22.92 -3.86 29.54
C HIS A 334 -24.44 -3.95 29.74
N PRO A 335 -24.92 -4.03 31.00
CA PRO A 335 -26.36 -4.02 31.27
C PRO A 335 -27.02 -2.74 30.71
N GLY A 336 -28.01 -2.91 29.85
CA GLY A 336 -28.75 -1.80 29.25
C GLY A 336 -28.28 -1.37 27.85
N GLU A 337 -27.24 -1.97 27.31
CA GLU A 337 -26.77 -1.71 25.93
C GLU A 337 -27.43 -2.68 24.94
N SER A 338 -27.86 -2.14 23.81
CA SER A 338 -28.34 -2.94 22.68
C SER A 338 -27.20 -3.71 22.01
N GLU A 339 -26.04 -3.04 21.87
CA GLU A 339 -24.82 -3.59 21.32
C GLU A 339 -23.61 -2.92 21.98
N THR A 340 -22.55 -3.71 22.26
CA THR A 340 -21.26 -3.18 22.71
C THR A 340 -20.37 -2.99 21.48
N VAL A 341 -20.07 -1.74 21.16
CA VAL A 341 -19.13 -1.39 20.09
C VAL A 341 -17.86 -0.83 20.73
N ARG A 342 -16.72 -1.40 20.36
CA ARG A 342 -15.41 -0.88 20.74
C ARG A 342 -14.61 -0.58 19.48
N GLN A 343 -13.69 0.35 19.63
CA GLN A 343 -12.73 0.68 18.58
C GLN A 343 -11.32 0.56 19.15
N ALA A 344 -10.40 0.10 18.32
CA ALA A 344 -8.99 0.17 18.64
C ALA A 344 -8.28 1.16 17.71
N GLU A 345 -7.36 1.91 18.28
CA GLU A 345 -6.35 2.65 17.52
C GLU A 345 -5.05 1.90 17.57
N VAL A 346 -4.39 1.84 16.42
CA VAL A 346 -3.16 1.11 16.24
C VAL A 346 -2.13 1.99 15.57
N ARG A 347 -0.93 2.09 16.16
CA ARG A 347 0.19 2.81 15.58
C ARG A 347 1.44 1.95 15.61
N LEU A 348 2.00 1.64 14.44
CA LEU A 348 3.21 0.84 14.29
C LEU A 348 4.39 1.72 13.85
N SER A 349 5.46 1.70 14.63
CA SER A 349 6.71 2.38 14.31
C SER A 349 7.89 1.40 14.35
N ILE A 350 8.95 1.71 13.63
CA ILE A 350 10.23 0.96 13.68
C ILE A 350 11.31 1.89 14.23
N ARG A 351 12.10 1.40 15.17
CA ARG A 351 13.22 2.15 15.73
C ARG A 351 14.20 2.57 14.63
N GLY A 352 14.57 3.83 14.65
CA GLY A 352 15.48 4.42 13.66
C GLY A 352 14.79 5.00 12.43
N LEU A 353 13.46 4.91 12.35
CA LEU A 353 12.67 5.63 11.35
C LEU A 353 12.00 6.85 11.98
N PRO A 354 12.01 8.01 11.32
CA PRO A 354 11.39 9.24 11.82
C PRO A 354 9.87 9.29 11.62
N VAL A 355 9.25 8.18 11.20
CA VAL A 355 7.84 8.11 10.80
C VAL A 355 7.12 6.90 11.36
N VAL A 356 5.81 7.00 11.41
CA VAL A 356 4.88 5.90 11.70
C VAL A 356 4.59 5.15 10.41
N LEU A 357 4.81 3.83 10.38
CA LEU A 357 4.59 3.03 9.17
C LEU A 357 3.13 2.70 8.91
N HIS A 358 2.35 2.58 9.98
CA HIS A 358 0.94 2.26 9.93
C HIS A 358 0.22 2.94 11.09
N GLU A 359 -0.87 3.64 10.79
CA GLU A 359 -1.69 4.31 11.79
C GLU A 359 -3.16 4.21 11.45
N GLN A 360 -3.92 3.53 12.30
CA GLN A 360 -5.37 3.51 12.28
C GLN A 360 -5.88 4.20 13.55
N SER A 361 -6.64 5.26 13.38
CA SER A 361 -7.19 6.03 14.51
C SER A 361 -8.56 6.63 14.20
N ALA A 362 -9.32 6.92 15.24
CA ALA A 362 -10.60 7.62 15.13
C ALA A 362 -10.42 9.04 14.58
N ALA A 363 -9.34 9.72 14.98
CA ALA A 363 -9.00 11.05 14.47
C ALA A 363 -8.77 11.09 12.95
N HIS A 364 -8.38 9.95 12.36
CA HIS A 364 -8.17 9.79 10.92
C HIS A 364 -9.28 8.97 10.25
N TYR A 365 -10.42 8.81 10.90
CA TYR A 365 -11.61 8.09 10.40
C TYR A 365 -11.39 6.64 9.98
N CYS A 366 -10.35 5.98 10.50
CA CYS A 366 -9.98 4.62 10.15
C CYS A 366 -9.68 3.70 11.36
N PRO A 367 -10.33 3.83 12.53
CA PRO A 367 -10.06 2.96 13.66
C PRO A 367 -10.42 1.50 13.34
N VAL A 368 -9.75 0.56 13.99
CA VAL A 368 -10.10 -0.86 13.90
C VAL A 368 -11.43 -1.09 14.64
N GLN A 369 -12.42 -1.62 13.94
CA GLN A 369 -13.72 -1.92 14.54
C GLN A 369 -13.67 -3.22 15.34
N LEU A 370 -14.04 -3.15 16.60
CA LEU A 370 -14.15 -4.29 17.52
C LEU A 370 -15.62 -4.40 17.96
N ASN A 371 -16.47 -4.87 17.07
CA ASN A 371 -17.89 -5.06 17.33
C ASN A 371 -18.26 -6.53 17.58
N GLN A 372 -19.53 -6.80 17.85
CA GLN A 372 -20.02 -8.17 18.06
C GLN A 372 -19.87 -9.03 16.81
N GLU A 373 -19.96 -8.45 15.63
CA GLU A 373 -19.76 -9.14 14.36
C GLU A 373 -18.31 -9.63 14.25
N ALA A 374 -17.32 -8.75 14.51
CA ALA A 374 -15.91 -9.12 14.53
C ALA A 374 -15.63 -10.22 15.58
N ALA A 375 -16.25 -10.13 16.77
CA ALA A 375 -16.11 -11.13 17.83
C ALA A 375 -16.80 -12.46 17.51
N GLN A 376 -17.81 -12.47 16.62
CA GLN A 376 -18.58 -13.67 16.24
C GLN A 376 -18.09 -14.29 14.94
N HIS A 377 -17.31 -13.56 14.14
CA HIS A 377 -16.71 -14.13 12.94
C HIS A 377 -15.83 -15.32 13.32
N ARG A 378 -16.07 -16.45 12.67
CA ARG A 378 -15.35 -17.70 12.97
C ARG A 378 -14.43 -18.05 11.81
N ASP A 379 -13.23 -18.51 12.15
CA ASP A 379 -12.33 -19.13 11.20
C ASP A 379 -12.76 -20.56 10.83
N ALA A 380 -11.99 -21.22 9.98
CA ALA A 380 -12.28 -22.57 9.53
C ALA A 380 -12.35 -23.60 10.69
N ASP A 381 -11.69 -23.33 11.81
CA ASP A 381 -11.64 -24.17 13.00
C ASP A 381 -12.74 -23.82 14.02
N GLY A 382 -13.62 -22.87 13.67
CA GLY A 382 -14.72 -22.41 14.52
C GLY A 382 -14.30 -21.50 15.68
N GLN A 383 -13.04 -21.03 15.69
CA GLN A 383 -12.56 -20.04 16.66
C GLN A 383 -12.92 -18.62 16.21
N ALA A 384 -12.87 -17.64 17.11
CA ALA A 384 -13.04 -16.26 16.73
C ALA A 384 -11.91 -15.86 15.77
N ALA A 385 -12.28 -15.39 14.58
CA ALA A 385 -11.31 -15.00 13.56
C ALA A 385 -10.39 -13.90 14.10
N PRO A 386 -9.09 -13.96 13.82
CA PRO A 386 -8.16 -12.91 14.20
C PRO A 386 -8.52 -11.56 13.59
N VAL A 387 -8.42 -10.49 14.37
CA VAL A 387 -8.60 -9.11 13.88
C VAL A 387 -7.23 -8.57 13.48
N PRO A 388 -6.97 -8.30 12.18
CA PRO A 388 -5.69 -7.78 11.74
C PRO A 388 -5.45 -6.37 12.28
N LEU A 389 -4.30 -6.15 12.91
CA LEU A 389 -3.90 -4.86 13.44
C LEU A 389 -2.86 -4.16 12.57
N ALA A 390 -1.78 -4.87 12.21
CA ALA A 390 -0.71 -4.29 11.40
C ALA A 390 0.09 -5.37 10.67
N THR A 391 0.66 -4.98 9.53
CA THR A 391 1.66 -5.77 8.78
C THR A 391 2.85 -4.90 8.44
N ALA A 392 4.05 -5.44 8.62
CA ALA A 392 5.30 -4.81 8.22
C ALA A 392 6.26 -5.83 7.61
N PHE A 393 7.27 -5.34 6.90
CA PHE A 393 8.30 -6.17 6.30
C PHE A 393 9.68 -5.80 6.84
N LEU A 394 10.50 -6.80 7.15
CA LEU A 394 11.85 -6.64 7.66
C LEU A 394 12.86 -6.64 6.53
N LEU A 395 13.63 -5.57 6.42
CA LEU A 395 14.82 -5.57 5.57
C LEU A 395 15.87 -6.52 6.14
N ASP A 396 16.76 -7.00 5.25
CA ASP A 396 17.92 -7.76 5.67
C ASP A 396 18.77 -6.96 6.67
N PRO A 397 19.07 -7.50 7.85
CA PRO A 397 19.93 -6.84 8.82
C PRO A 397 21.29 -6.43 8.26
N GLU A 398 21.87 -7.21 7.34
CA GLU A 398 23.16 -6.87 6.70
C GLU A 398 23.05 -5.61 5.83
N ARG A 399 21.93 -5.41 5.15
CA ARG A 399 21.65 -4.18 4.39
C ARG A 399 21.35 -2.99 5.29
N ALA A 400 20.69 -3.23 6.43
CA ALA A 400 20.43 -2.20 7.43
C ALA A 400 21.70 -1.72 8.12
N ARG A 401 22.70 -2.59 8.29
CA ARG A 401 24.01 -2.28 8.91
C ARG A 401 24.83 -1.26 8.14
N ALA A 402 24.78 -1.30 6.81
CA ALA A 402 25.62 -0.44 5.99
C ALA A 402 25.31 1.06 6.14
N ARG A 403 24.16 1.41 6.75
CA ARG A 403 23.62 2.78 6.74
C ARG A 403 23.03 3.30 8.06
N SER A 404 23.11 2.57 9.17
CA SER A 404 22.61 3.06 10.47
C SER A 404 23.55 2.76 11.62
N ASP A 405 23.73 3.74 12.52
CA ASP A 405 24.38 3.62 13.84
C ASP A 405 23.64 2.67 14.81
N ASN A 406 22.91 1.69 14.30
CA ASN A 406 22.05 0.85 15.10
C ASN A 406 22.88 -0.12 15.95
N ARG A 407 22.83 0.04 17.28
CA ARG A 407 23.61 -0.72 18.26
C ARG A 407 23.24 -2.21 18.36
N SER A 408 22.19 -2.66 17.66
CA SER A 408 21.81 -4.08 17.59
C SER A 408 21.74 -4.53 16.15
N PRO A 409 22.82 -5.05 15.60
CA PRO A 409 22.96 -5.30 14.17
C PRO A 409 22.07 -6.40 13.61
N ASN A 410 21.50 -7.28 14.44
CA ASN A 410 20.78 -8.49 14.00
C ASN A 410 19.30 -8.46 14.27
N ARG A 411 18.73 -7.36 14.80
CA ARG A 411 17.33 -7.26 15.22
C ARG A 411 16.68 -5.98 14.74
N SER A 412 15.41 -6.06 14.39
CA SER A 412 14.55 -4.90 14.15
C SER A 412 13.60 -4.73 15.33
N ARG A 413 13.60 -3.54 15.92
CA ARG A 413 12.69 -3.18 17.00
C ARG A 413 11.48 -2.45 16.45
N TYR A 414 10.31 -2.95 16.82
CA TYR A 414 9.02 -2.34 16.57
C TYR A 414 8.40 -1.85 17.86
N THR A 415 7.60 -0.81 17.75
CA THR A 415 6.69 -0.38 18.80
C THR A 415 5.28 -0.36 18.24
N LEU A 416 4.35 -1.04 18.90
CA LEU A 416 2.94 -1.04 18.58
C LEU A 416 2.19 -0.37 19.73
N VAL A 417 1.69 0.85 19.50
CA VAL A 417 0.76 1.49 20.42
C VAL A 417 -0.62 0.95 20.14
N LEU A 418 -1.30 0.48 21.17
CA LEU A 418 -2.67 -0.03 21.10
C LEU A 418 -3.53 0.73 22.11
N ARG A 419 -4.60 1.36 21.63
CA ARG A 419 -5.57 2.09 22.43
C ARG A 419 -6.95 1.51 22.19
N VAL A 420 -7.76 1.37 23.22
CA VAL A 420 -9.11 0.81 23.13
C VAL A 420 -10.11 1.81 23.68
N PHE A 421 -11.18 2.02 22.94
CA PHE A 421 -12.27 2.94 23.27
C PHE A 421 -13.59 2.18 23.26
N HIS A 422 -14.46 2.53 24.19
CA HIS A 422 -15.85 2.10 24.21
C HIS A 422 -16.72 3.18 23.57
N LEU A 423 -17.52 2.80 22.59
CA LEU A 423 -18.46 3.69 21.95
C LEU A 423 -19.83 3.56 22.60
N VAL A 424 -20.35 4.65 23.11
CA VAL A 424 -21.71 4.72 23.66
C VAL A 424 -22.65 5.25 22.60
N GLU A 425 -23.65 4.46 22.24
CA GLU A 425 -24.72 4.90 21.35
C GLU A 425 -25.60 5.93 22.09
N ARG A 426 -25.68 7.15 21.58
CA ARG A 426 -26.61 8.17 22.03
C ARG A 426 -27.69 8.38 20.96
N ASN A 427 -28.96 8.09 21.33
CA ASN A 427 -30.14 8.31 20.47
C ASN A 427 -30.11 7.60 19.09
N GLY A 428 -29.59 6.38 19.02
CA GLY A 428 -29.55 5.60 17.78
C GLY A 428 -28.58 6.12 16.72
N ARG A 429 -27.62 6.96 17.11
CA ARG A 429 -26.56 7.47 16.23
C ARG A 429 -25.22 7.43 16.94
N PHE A 430 -24.21 6.93 16.25
CA PHE A 430 -22.81 7.06 16.63
C PHE A 430 -22.31 8.40 16.07
N PHE A 431 -21.92 9.35 16.96
CA PHE A 431 -21.36 10.62 16.53
C PHE A 431 -19.83 10.50 16.45
N TRP A 432 -19.28 10.57 15.25
CA TRP A 432 -17.83 10.56 15.02
C TRP A 432 -17.12 11.78 15.59
N GLU A 433 -17.82 12.91 15.73
CA GLU A 433 -17.28 14.16 16.25
C GLU A 433 -16.98 14.10 17.77
N ASP A 434 -17.66 13.24 18.51
CA ASP A 434 -17.45 13.08 19.96
C ASP A 434 -16.17 12.28 20.32
N HIS A 435 -15.49 11.67 19.32
CA HIS A 435 -14.33 10.80 19.56
C HIS A 435 -13.04 11.57 19.85
N LEU A 436 -12.93 12.81 19.40
CA LEU A 436 -11.70 13.60 19.57
C LEU A 436 -11.43 13.98 21.03
N GLU A 437 -12.44 13.88 21.91
CA GLU A 437 -12.34 14.20 23.33
C GLU A 437 -12.39 12.97 24.25
N GLN A 438 -12.55 11.75 23.69
CA GLN A 438 -12.64 10.54 24.52
C GLN A 438 -11.27 10.10 25.03
N VAL A 439 -11.19 9.90 26.33
CA VAL A 439 -10.05 9.22 26.96
C VAL A 439 -10.16 7.72 26.64
N ALA A 440 -9.06 7.11 26.23
CA ALA A 440 -9.02 5.68 26.01
C ALA A 440 -9.37 4.93 27.31
N ASP A 441 -10.20 3.89 27.21
CA ASP A 441 -10.46 3.00 28.35
C ASP A 441 -9.19 2.25 28.77
N TRP A 442 -8.32 2.00 27.80
CA TRP A 442 -7.01 1.40 28.01
C TRP A 442 -6.05 1.79 26.87
N GLU A 443 -4.79 2.02 27.23
CA GLU A 443 -3.69 2.29 26.30
C GLU A 443 -2.41 1.66 26.82
N ASP A 444 -1.66 1.00 25.92
CA ASP A 444 -0.30 0.55 26.20
C ASP A 444 0.53 0.45 24.91
N THR A 445 1.84 0.33 25.09
CA THR A 445 2.80 0.15 23.99
C THR A 445 3.48 -1.20 24.11
N LEU A 446 3.30 -2.04 23.11
CA LEU A 446 4.07 -3.26 22.95
C LEU A 446 5.39 -2.96 22.26
N ILE A 447 6.48 -3.35 22.88
CA ILE A 447 7.84 -3.30 22.31
C ILE A 447 8.18 -4.70 21.83
N MET A 448 8.51 -4.85 20.56
CA MET A 448 8.85 -6.14 19.94
C MET A 448 10.21 -6.05 19.25
N ASP A 449 11.07 -7.01 19.50
CA ASP A 449 12.30 -7.23 18.73
C ASP A 449 12.14 -8.52 17.92
N VAL A 450 12.48 -8.48 16.64
CA VAL A 450 12.51 -9.67 15.77
C VAL A 450 13.86 -9.73 15.08
N GLY A 451 14.50 -10.89 15.13
CA GLY A 451 15.83 -11.07 14.53
C GLY A 451 16.54 -12.33 14.99
N HIS A 452 17.82 -12.39 14.69
CA HIS A 452 18.68 -13.48 15.14
C HIS A 452 19.36 -13.13 16.48
N PRO A 453 19.62 -14.11 17.36
CA PRO A 453 20.37 -13.87 18.59
C PRO A 453 21.79 -13.37 18.28
N ASP A 454 22.26 -12.35 19.01
CA ASP A 454 23.59 -11.78 18.78
C ASP A 454 24.74 -12.76 19.05
N GLN A 455 24.51 -13.70 19.98
CA GLN A 455 25.49 -14.73 20.37
C GLN A 455 25.40 -16.04 19.57
N ALA A 456 24.36 -16.19 18.75
CA ALA A 456 24.13 -17.37 17.94
C ALA A 456 23.43 -16.97 16.62
N PRO A 457 24.14 -16.28 15.70
CA PRO A 457 23.56 -15.78 14.45
C PRO A 457 23.01 -16.90 13.55
N ASP A 458 23.51 -18.12 13.71
CA ASP A 458 23.02 -19.32 13.01
C ASP A 458 21.79 -19.94 13.68
N ALA A 459 21.41 -19.51 14.88
CA ALA A 459 20.15 -19.89 15.49
C ALA A 459 18.99 -19.28 14.68
N GLY A 460 17.89 -20.01 14.61
CA GLY A 460 16.67 -19.56 13.93
C GLY A 460 16.21 -18.18 14.41
N LEU A 461 15.31 -17.59 13.64
CA LEU A 461 14.70 -16.30 13.97
C LEU A 461 14.00 -16.37 15.34
N GLN A 462 14.14 -15.33 16.13
CA GLN A 462 13.54 -15.22 17.47
C GLN A 462 12.79 -13.90 17.60
N ALA A 463 11.80 -13.87 18.51
CA ALA A 463 11.09 -12.66 18.89
C ALA A 463 11.20 -12.44 20.40
N TRP A 464 11.19 -11.17 20.80
CA TRP A 464 11.10 -10.70 22.18
C TRP A 464 10.00 -9.66 22.22
N ALA A 465 9.16 -9.72 23.25
CA ALA A 465 8.07 -8.78 23.41
C ALA A 465 7.91 -8.39 24.87
N ALA A 466 7.61 -7.14 25.12
CA ALA A 466 7.29 -6.63 26.44
C ALA A 466 6.29 -5.47 26.34
N TRP A 467 5.30 -5.44 27.20
CA TRP A 467 4.42 -4.29 27.35
C TRP A 467 5.09 -3.21 28.20
N ASN A 468 4.94 -1.95 27.79
CA ASN A 468 5.55 -0.82 28.51
C ASN A 468 5.09 -0.73 29.96
N SER A 469 3.82 -1.04 30.25
CA SER A 469 3.27 -1.08 31.60
C SER A 469 3.89 -2.17 32.51
N GLU A 470 4.49 -3.22 31.93
CA GLU A 470 5.09 -4.34 32.65
C GLU A 470 6.61 -4.17 32.82
N VAL A 471 7.19 -3.14 32.17
CA VAL A 471 8.62 -2.88 32.22
C VAL A 471 8.95 -1.90 33.34
N ALA A 472 9.83 -2.31 34.26
CA ALA A 472 10.32 -1.43 35.33
C ALA A 472 11.44 -0.54 34.79
N GLY A 473 11.19 0.77 34.64
CA GLY A 473 12.17 1.79 34.26
C GLY A 473 11.87 2.50 32.95
N GLU A 474 12.82 3.32 32.47
CA GLU A 474 12.66 4.04 31.21
C GLU A 474 12.82 3.09 30.02
N VAL A 475 11.89 3.16 29.07
CA VAL A 475 11.84 2.31 27.85
C VAL A 475 13.14 2.37 27.05
N ASP A 476 13.83 3.50 27.03
CA ASP A 476 15.11 3.66 26.33
C ASP A 476 16.28 2.84 26.94
N ARG A 477 16.10 2.39 28.18
CA ARG A 477 17.09 1.59 28.91
C ARG A 477 16.74 0.13 28.99
N VAL A 478 15.58 -0.28 28.48
CA VAL A 478 15.20 -1.68 28.45
C VAL A 478 16.09 -2.38 27.47
N ASP A 479 16.97 -3.21 28.00
CA ASP A 479 17.65 -4.22 27.21
C ASP A 479 16.63 -5.36 26.98
N PRO A 480 16.03 -5.49 25.79
CA PRO A 480 15.02 -6.52 25.50
C PRO A 480 15.62 -7.93 25.52
N ILE A 481 16.92 -8.04 25.77
CA ILE A 481 17.65 -9.29 25.82
C ILE A 481 17.39 -10.05 27.13
N LYS A 482 16.78 -9.41 28.12
CA LYS A 482 16.59 -10.01 29.46
C LYS A 482 15.29 -10.74 29.72
N PRO A 483 14.14 -10.46 29.08
CA PRO A 483 13.07 -11.43 29.10
C PRO A 483 13.46 -12.62 28.22
N ASP A 484 13.07 -13.81 28.63
CA ASP A 484 13.21 -14.99 27.80
C ASP A 484 12.59 -14.74 26.42
N PRO A 485 13.22 -15.19 25.32
CA PRO A 485 12.64 -15.03 24.01
C PRO A 485 11.25 -15.66 23.98
N CYS A 486 10.28 -14.99 23.37
CA CYS A 486 9.00 -15.57 23.10
C CYS A 486 9.21 -16.76 22.15
N PRO A 487 8.82 -17.99 22.52
CA PRO A 487 9.05 -19.12 21.66
C PRO A 487 8.27 -18.93 20.35
N LEU A 488 8.97 -18.96 19.23
CA LEU A 488 8.36 -18.99 17.91
C LEU A 488 8.03 -20.45 17.57
N THR A 489 6.76 -20.77 17.53
CA THR A 489 6.26 -22.09 17.14
C THR A 489 6.06 -22.14 15.64
N ALA A 490 6.57 -23.19 15.00
CA ALA A 490 6.37 -23.40 13.56
C ALA A 490 5.02 -24.09 13.33
N GLU A 491 4.17 -23.46 12.52
CA GLU A 491 2.89 -23.98 12.06
C GLU A 491 2.69 -23.55 10.60
N ASP A 492 2.34 -24.46 9.72
CA ASP A 492 2.10 -24.22 8.29
C ASP A 492 3.20 -23.39 7.57
N GLY A 493 4.47 -23.61 7.92
CA GLY A 493 5.61 -22.89 7.33
C GLY A 493 5.79 -21.45 7.83
N GLN A 494 4.99 -21.02 8.80
CA GLN A 494 5.10 -19.73 9.47
C GLN A 494 5.57 -19.91 10.91
N LEU A 495 6.21 -18.89 11.45
CA LEU A 495 6.59 -18.81 12.85
C LEU A 495 5.61 -17.90 13.57
N HIS A 496 5.05 -18.32 14.69
CA HIS A 496 4.16 -17.48 15.49
C HIS A 496 4.46 -17.56 16.97
N THR A 497 4.08 -16.51 17.70
CA THR A 497 4.03 -16.48 19.14
C THR A 497 2.83 -15.67 19.60
N ASP A 498 2.22 -16.11 20.69
CA ASP A 498 1.10 -15.43 21.32
C ASP A 498 1.62 -14.58 22.50
N ILE A 499 1.28 -13.31 22.50
CA ILE A 499 1.66 -12.32 23.50
C ILE A 499 0.41 -11.97 24.30
N PRO A 500 0.31 -12.38 25.59
CA PRO A 500 -0.85 -12.06 26.42
C PRO A 500 -1.05 -10.54 26.52
N LEU A 501 -2.30 -10.09 26.54
CA LEU A 501 -2.60 -8.70 26.87
C LEU A 501 -2.41 -8.45 28.38
N PRO A 502 -2.03 -7.22 28.80
CA PRO A 502 -1.99 -6.84 30.19
C PRO A 502 -3.33 -7.03 30.92
N GLU A 503 -3.29 -7.23 32.23
CA GLU A 503 -4.50 -7.51 33.01
C GLU A 503 -5.59 -6.45 32.84
N LEU A 504 -5.21 -5.18 32.68
CA LEU A 504 -6.16 -4.07 32.51
C LEU A 504 -6.91 -4.09 31.17
N ALA A 505 -6.35 -4.73 30.13
CA ALA A 505 -7.00 -4.85 28.82
C ALA A 505 -8.01 -6.00 28.76
N ARG A 506 -7.79 -7.06 29.53
CA ARG A 506 -8.61 -8.30 29.49
C ARG A 506 -10.09 -8.11 29.81
N PRO A 507 -10.50 -7.26 30.76
CA PRO A 507 -11.92 -6.96 30.99
C PRO A 507 -12.62 -6.32 29.77
N LEU A 508 -11.87 -5.60 28.94
CA LEU A 508 -12.39 -4.91 27.77
C LEU A 508 -12.49 -5.79 26.54
N LEU A 509 -11.50 -6.66 26.32
CA LEU A 509 -11.33 -7.42 25.08
C LEU A 509 -11.61 -8.91 25.22
N GLY A 510 -11.62 -9.40 26.46
CA GLY A 510 -11.79 -10.82 26.79
C GLY A 510 -10.62 -11.38 27.58
N ALA A 511 -10.89 -12.36 28.45
CA ALA A 511 -9.88 -12.95 29.33
C ALA A 511 -8.77 -13.70 28.55
N GLU A 512 -9.13 -14.27 27.41
CA GLU A 512 -8.23 -15.05 26.53
C GLU A 512 -7.68 -14.23 25.37
N SER A 513 -7.95 -12.91 25.37
CA SER A 513 -7.45 -12.03 24.31
C SER A 513 -5.94 -11.88 24.38
N ARG A 514 -5.32 -11.94 23.21
CA ARG A 514 -3.87 -11.88 23.05
C ARG A 514 -3.50 -11.31 21.69
N LEU A 515 -2.30 -10.80 21.56
CA LEU A 515 -1.74 -10.49 20.25
C LEU A 515 -0.98 -11.71 19.72
N ARG A 516 -1.26 -12.09 18.49
CA ARG A 516 -0.49 -13.08 17.75
C ARG A 516 0.49 -12.37 16.84
N LEU A 517 1.77 -12.60 17.08
CA LEU A 517 2.85 -12.19 16.20
C LEU A 517 3.15 -13.36 15.25
N THR A 518 2.93 -13.14 13.95
CA THR A 518 3.27 -14.13 12.92
C THR A 518 4.42 -13.61 12.08
N VAL A 519 5.46 -14.42 11.92
CA VAL A 519 6.63 -14.11 11.10
C VAL A 519 6.74 -15.15 10.00
N SER A 520 6.71 -14.72 8.76
CA SER A 520 6.85 -15.57 7.59
C SER A 520 7.96 -15.07 6.68
N ARG A 521 8.65 -15.99 6.01
CA ARG A 521 9.63 -15.62 4.99
C ARG A 521 8.89 -15.16 3.75
N VAL A 522 9.29 -14.03 3.21
CA VAL A 522 8.79 -13.55 1.91
C VAL A 522 9.46 -14.39 0.83
N SER A 523 8.64 -15.06 0.04
CA SER A 523 9.09 -15.89 -1.10
C SER A 523 9.59 -15.03 -2.27
#